data_808085299edb4d929aa4707612dc4ff2
#
_entry.id   808085299edb4d929aa4707612dc4ff2
#
_cell.length_a   1.000
_cell.length_b   1.000
_cell.length_c   1.000
_cell.angle_alpha   90.00
_cell.angle_beta   90.00
_cell.angle_gamma   90.00
#
_symmetry.space_group_name_H-M   'P 1'
#
loop_
_entity.id
_entity.type
_entity.pdbx_description
1 polymer ?
#
loop_
_entity_poly.entity_id
_entity_poly.type
_entity_poly.pdbx_seq_one_letter_code
_entity_poly.pdbx_strand_id
1 'polypeptide(L)'
;MLQIYFRVKNPSQFMMVSDCTPLSGAPTGEYTGFMEGMTMIVTPEGFVLTDTGRLMGSSQPVLFDIGNLVEKVGLPLQTCLEMACLNPCKKYGFADRKGSLAVGKDADLVVISDDYKAQVTFAEGRRVYDRAAEGAIFNKEFLKANS
;
A
#
# COMPACT_ATOMS: atom_id res chain seq x y z
N MET A 1 9.01 12.30 14.13
CA MET A 1 10.12 11.35 13.92
C MET A 1 10.47 11.17 12.45
N LEU A 2 9.54 10.84 11.53
CA LEU A 2 9.82 10.65 10.09
C LEU A 2 10.54 11.84 9.44
N GLN A 3 10.14 13.08 9.75
CA GLN A 3 10.79 14.29 9.21
C GLN A 3 12.30 14.35 9.50
N ILE A 4 12.75 13.81 10.63
CA ILE A 4 14.17 13.76 10.97
C ILE A 4 14.91 12.82 10.02
N TYR A 5 14.35 11.63 9.77
CA TYR A 5 14.96 10.67 8.83
C TYR A 5 15.14 11.25 7.44
N PHE A 6 14.13 11.96 6.91
CA PHE A 6 14.19 12.59 5.58
C PHE A 6 15.11 13.82 5.52
N ARG A 7 15.51 14.38 6.67
CA ARG A 7 16.52 15.45 6.74
C ARG A 7 17.96 14.92 6.75
N VAL A 8 18.17 13.71 7.28
CA VAL A 8 19.52 13.15 7.46
C VAL A 8 19.90 12.13 6.41
N LYS A 9 18.94 11.58 5.67
CA LYS A 9 19.17 10.60 4.60
C LYS A 9 18.50 11.04 3.30
N ASN A 10 19.15 10.73 2.18
CA ASN A 10 18.59 10.99 0.86
C ASN A 10 17.36 10.07 0.64
N PRO A 11 16.25 10.58 0.10
CA PRO A 11 15.07 9.77 -0.24
C PRO A 11 15.35 8.54 -1.10
N SER A 12 16.38 8.57 -1.95
CA SER A 12 16.82 7.42 -2.74
C SER A 12 17.29 6.21 -1.92
N GLN A 13 17.53 6.40 -0.62
CA GLN A 13 17.96 5.34 0.30
C GLN A 13 16.79 4.68 1.02
N PHE A 14 15.55 5.15 0.80
CA PHE A 14 14.36 4.59 1.40
C PHE A 14 13.56 3.77 0.39
N MET A 15 12.97 2.71 0.89
CA MET A 15 11.92 1.95 0.21
C MET A 15 10.67 1.98 1.09
N MET A 16 9.53 2.21 0.47
CA MET A 16 8.25 2.20 1.16
C MET A 16 7.65 0.81 1.09
N VAL A 17 7.10 0.34 2.21
CA VAL A 17 6.34 -0.90 2.32
C VAL A 17 5.11 -0.63 3.18
N SER A 18 3.99 -1.25 2.84
CA SER A 18 2.74 -1.11 3.59
C SER A 18 2.69 -2.02 4.81
N ASP A 19 3.47 -3.11 4.81
CA ASP A 19 3.33 -4.19 5.79
C ASP A 19 1.87 -4.67 5.92
N CYS A 20 1.17 -4.73 4.77
CA CYS A 20 -0.23 -5.16 4.73
C CYS A 20 -0.37 -6.60 5.17
N THR A 21 -1.31 -6.81 6.08
CA THR A 21 -1.83 -8.13 6.42
C THR A 21 -2.89 -8.55 5.38
N PRO A 22 -3.36 -9.80 5.42
CA PRO A 22 -4.50 -10.24 4.63
C PRO A 22 -5.81 -9.49 4.91
N LEU A 23 -5.87 -8.70 5.98
CA LEU A 23 -6.97 -7.77 6.27
C LEU A 23 -6.80 -6.42 5.55
N SER A 24 -6.03 -6.35 4.46
CA SER A 24 -5.89 -5.13 3.66
C SER A 24 -7.26 -4.67 3.14
N GLY A 25 -7.63 -3.43 3.46
CA GLY A 25 -8.92 -2.85 3.12
C GLY A 25 -10.09 -3.27 4.01
N ALA A 26 -9.88 -4.10 5.02
CA ALA A 26 -10.92 -4.48 5.97
C ALA A 26 -11.42 -3.28 6.78
N PRO A 27 -12.71 -3.18 7.06
CA PRO A 27 -13.25 -2.23 8.02
C PRO A 27 -12.64 -2.42 9.42
N THR A 28 -12.72 -1.38 10.24
CA THR A 28 -12.38 -1.48 11.67
C THR A 28 -13.24 -2.55 12.34
N GLY A 29 -12.61 -3.43 13.12
CA GLY A 29 -13.31 -4.53 13.79
C GLY A 29 -12.39 -5.68 14.18
N GLU A 30 -13.00 -6.70 14.74
CA GLU A 30 -12.33 -7.94 15.13
C GLU A 30 -12.57 -9.03 14.07
N TYR A 31 -11.52 -9.79 13.77
CA TYR A 31 -11.51 -10.81 12.74
C TYR A 31 -10.86 -12.09 13.29
N THR A 32 -11.59 -13.19 13.21
CA THR A 32 -11.12 -14.53 13.62
C THR A 32 -10.94 -15.43 12.39
N GLY A 33 -10.28 -16.57 12.58
CA GLY A 33 -10.19 -17.61 11.54
C GLY A 33 -9.07 -17.43 10.52
N PHE A 34 -8.23 -16.38 10.62
CA PHE A 34 -7.08 -16.20 9.74
C PHE A 34 -5.89 -17.11 10.10
N MET A 35 -5.68 -17.29 11.38
CA MET A 35 -4.81 -18.31 11.99
C MET A 35 -5.59 -18.97 13.13
N GLU A 36 -5.48 -20.27 13.26
CA GLU A 36 -6.17 -21.03 14.30
C GLU A 36 -5.85 -20.46 15.70
N GLY A 37 -6.89 -20.10 16.45
CA GLY A 37 -6.78 -19.52 17.78
C GLY A 37 -6.32 -18.06 17.85
N MET A 38 -6.23 -17.34 16.72
CA MET A 38 -5.80 -15.94 16.70
C MET A 38 -6.96 -15.01 16.31
N THR A 39 -7.17 -13.99 17.12
CA THR A 39 -8.01 -12.84 16.78
C THR A 39 -7.15 -11.68 16.33
N MET A 40 -7.51 -11.06 15.23
CA MET A 40 -6.88 -9.85 14.70
C MET A 40 -7.84 -8.68 14.80
N ILE A 41 -7.34 -7.52 15.22
CA ILE A 41 -8.12 -6.30 15.43
C ILE A 41 -7.62 -5.24 14.44
N VAL A 42 -8.50 -4.80 13.54
CA VAL A 42 -8.24 -3.65 12.67
C VAL A 42 -8.64 -2.39 13.42
N THR A 43 -7.68 -1.50 13.68
CA THR A 43 -7.93 -0.24 14.36
C THR A 43 -8.44 0.84 13.40
N PRO A 44 -9.06 1.93 13.91
CA PRO A 44 -9.47 3.07 13.07
C PRO A 44 -8.32 3.71 12.28
N GLU A 45 -7.10 3.63 12.79
CA GLU A 45 -5.89 4.17 12.15
C GLU A 45 -5.33 3.22 11.07
N GLY A 46 -5.89 2.01 10.93
CA GLY A 46 -5.46 1.02 9.95
C GLY A 46 -4.34 0.10 10.42
N PHE A 47 -4.01 0.08 11.70
CA PHE A 47 -3.14 -0.95 12.26
C PHE A 47 -3.89 -2.27 12.42
N VAL A 48 -3.17 -3.37 12.29
CA VAL A 48 -3.67 -4.69 12.63
C VAL A 48 -2.92 -5.19 13.86
N LEU A 49 -3.68 -5.44 14.92
CA LEU A 49 -3.16 -5.89 16.21
C LEU A 49 -3.63 -7.32 16.51
N THR A 50 -2.91 -8.03 17.37
CA THR A 50 -3.44 -9.23 18.05
C THR A 50 -4.42 -8.82 19.14
N ASP A 51 -5.16 -9.80 19.69
CA ASP A 51 -5.99 -9.67 20.90
C ASP A 51 -5.18 -9.20 22.13
N THR A 52 -3.88 -9.50 22.16
CA THR A 52 -2.94 -9.04 23.20
C THR A 52 -2.35 -7.63 22.91
N GLY A 53 -2.79 -6.97 21.84
CA GLY A 53 -2.35 -5.62 21.47
C GLY A 53 -0.99 -5.54 20.77
N ARG A 54 -0.41 -6.67 20.32
CA ARG A 54 0.83 -6.65 19.53
C ARG A 54 0.54 -6.25 18.09
N LEU A 55 1.39 -5.37 17.53
CA LEU A 55 1.31 -5.00 16.12
C LEU A 55 1.65 -6.21 15.23
N MET A 56 0.78 -6.49 14.28
CA MET A 56 0.95 -7.51 13.23
C MET A 56 1.22 -6.93 11.85
N GLY A 57 0.89 -5.65 11.64
CA GLY A 57 1.07 -4.97 10.38
C GLY A 57 -0.03 -3.95 10.13
N SER A 58 -0.39 -3.77 8.87
CA SER A 58 -1.34 -2.76 8.41
C SER A 58 -2.54 -3.40 7.68
N SER A 59 -3.67 -2.72 7.71
CA SER A 59 -4.81 -2.95 6.81
C SER A 59 -4.81 -1.97 5.62
N GLN A 60 -3.81 -1.09 5.52
CA GLN A 60 -3.78 0.00 4.55
C GLN A 60 -2.76 -0.28 3.43
N PRO A 61 -3.11 0.01 2.16
CA PRO A 61 -2.21 -0.16 1.02
C PRO A 61 -1.15 0.95 0.97
N VAL A 62 -0.07 0.74 0.21
CA VAL A 62 1.01 1.73 -0.01
C VAL A 62 0.50 3.11 -0.44
N LEU A 63 -0.60 3.19 -1.19
CA LEU A 63 -1.19 4.49 -1.57
C LEU A 63 -1.66 5.32 -0.37
N PHE A 64 -2.12 4.68 0.70
CA PHE A 64 -2.46 5.35 1.95
C PHE A 64 -1.20 5.94 2.62
N ASP A 65 -0.09 5.22 2.59
CA ASP A 65 1.18 5.69 3.14
C ASP A 65 1.74 6.86 2.32
N ILE A 66 1.62 6.80 0.99
CA ILE A 66 1.96 7.92 0.10
C ILE A 66 1.15 9.16 0.48
N GLY A 67 -0.17 9.02 0.64
CA GLY A 67 -1.04 10.12 1.08
C GLY A 67 -0.59 10.71 2.42
N ASN A 68 -0.30 9.88 3.41
CA ASN A 68 0.18 10.34 4.71
C ASN A 68 1.53 11.09 4.63
N LEU A 69 2.45 10.62 3.80
CA LEU A 69 3.74 11.28 3.64
C LEU A 69 3.61 12.64 2.94
N VAL A 70 2.73 12.75 1.95
CA VAL A 70 2.46 14.03 1.28
C VAL A 70 1.73 14.98 2.21
N GLU A 71 0.59 14.58 2.76
CA GLU A 71 -0.31 15.48 3.48
C GLU A 71 0.16 15.82 4.90
N LYS A 72 0.73 14.83 5.62
CA LYS A 72 1.10 15.01 7.04
C LYS A 72 2.58 15.26 7.26
N VAL A 73 3.45 14.78 6.37
CA VAL A 73 4.90 14.97 6.49
C VAL A 73 5.40 16.09 5.59
N GLY A 74 4.67 16.39 4.49
CA GLY A 74 4.99 17.46 3.53
C GLY A 74 6.04 17.05 2.50
N LEU A 75 6.17 15.76 2.20
CA LEU A 75 7.07 15.31 1.14
C LEU A 75 6.44 15.53 -0.24
N PRO A 76 7.24 15.87 -1.27
CA PRO A 76 6.75 15.90 -2.64
C PRO A 76 6.22 14.52 -3.07
N LEU A 77 5.08 14.49 -3.77
CA LEU A 77 4.48 13.25 -4.29
C LEU A 77 5.48 12.43 -5.11
N GLN A 78 6.27 13.08 -5.97
CA GLN A 78 7.29 12.41 -6.77
C GLN A 78 8.27 11.63 -5.88
N THR A 79 8.74 12.22 -4.79
CA THR A 79 9.65 11.57 -3.84
C THR A 79 9.01 10.33 -3.21
N CYS A 80 7.73 10.41 -2.83
CA CYS A 80 6.99 9.27 -2.28
C CYS A 80 6.84 8.15 -3.33
N LEU A 81 6.54 8.50 -4.58
CA LEU A 81 6.45 7.54 -5.68
C LEU A 81 7.80 6.88 -6.00
N GLU A 82 8.90 7.63 -5.94
CA GLU A 82 10.23 7.05 -6.09
C GLU A 82 10.54 6.03 -5.00
N MET A 83 10.20 6.32 -3.75
CA MET A 83 10.37 5.39 -2.63
C MET A 83 9.48 4.15 -2.74
N ALA A 84 8.28 4.28 -3.30
CA ALA A 84 7.34 3.18 -3.45
C ALA A 84 7.60 2.30 -4.69
N CYS A 85 8.16 2.87 -5.76
CA CYS A 85 8.27 2.22 -7.07
C CYS A 85 9.73 2.06 -7.53
N LEU A 86 10.42 3.19 -7.77
CA LEU A 86 11.73 3.17 -8.44
C LEU A 86 12.85 2.62 -7.54
N ASN A 87 12.87 3.01 -6.27
CA ASN A 87 13.91 2.58 -5.34
C ASN A 87 13.89 1.06 -5.08
N PRO A 88 12.74 0.42 -4.83
CA PRO A 88 12.67 -1.04 -4.77
C PRO A 88 13.15 -1.70 -6.08
N CYS A 89 12.71 -1.18 -7.23
CA CYS A 89 13.13 -1.72 -8.53
C CYS A 89 14.65 -1.62 -8.74
N LYS A 90 15.27 -0.49 -8.36
CA LYS A 90 16.74 -0.35 -8.39
C LYS A 90 17.43 -1.35 -7.45
N LYS A 91 16.91 -1.49 -6.24
CA LYS A 91 17.49 -2.36 -5.23
C LYS A 91 17.48 -3.84 -5.63
N TYR A 92 16.42 -4.28 -6.30
CA TYR A 92 16.22 -5.68 -6.69
C TYR A 92 16.54 -5.96 -8.17
N GLY A 93 17.09 -4.99 -8.92
CA GLY A 93 17.55 -5.20 -10.30
C GLY A 93 16.44 -5.24 -11.36
N PHE A 94 15.29 -4.59 -11.12
CA PHE A 94 14.17 -4.51 -12.06
C PHE A 94 14.01 -3.11 -12.70
N ALA A 95 14.91 -2.18 -12.43
CA ALA A 95 14.72 -0.77 -12.81
C ALA A 95 14.85 -0.50 -14.31
N ASP A 96 15.40 -1.42 -15.07
CA ASP A 96 15.43 -1.42 -16.55
C ASP A 96 14.04 -1.66 -17.14
N ARG A 97 13.18 -2.44 -16.47
CA ARG A 97 11.85 -2.80 -16.93
C ARG A 97 10.72 -2.13 -16.18
N LYS A 98 10.88 -1.84 -14.88
CA LYS A 98 9.78 -1.43 -13.96
C LYS A 98 10.16 -0.21 -13.12
N GLY A 99 9.18 0.33 -12.38
CA GLY A 99 9.36 1.34 -11.35
C GLY A 99 9.36 2.79 -11.84
N SER A 100 9.26 3.03 -13.14
CA SER A 100 9.09 4.38 -13.71
C SER A 100 8.42 4.33 -15.07
N LEU A 101 7.79 5.45 -15.46
CA LEU A 101 7.20 5.64 -16.78
C LEU A 101 8.28 6.06 -17.76
N ALA A 102 8.73 5.14 -18.60
CA ALA A 102 9.71 5.40 -19.66
C ALA A 102 9.46 4.48 -20.86
N VAL A 103 9.81 4.96 -22.05
CA VAL A 103 9.71 4.15 -23.28
C VAL A 103 10.57 2.90 -23.15
N GLY A 104 10.00 1.75 -23.51
CA GLY A 104 10.67 0.45 -23.44
C GLY A 104 10.51 -0.30 -22.12
N LYS A 105 9.88 0.31 -21.11
CA LYS A 105 9.51 -0.37 -19.87
C LYS A 105 8.13 -1.02 -19.95
N ASP A 106 7.88 -1.96 -19.04
CA ASP A 106 6.57 -2.57 -18.88
C ASP A 106 5.53 -1.48 -18.57
N ALA A 107 4.37 -1.58 -19.19
CA ALA A 107 3.29 -0.64 -18.96
C ALA A 107 2.51 -1.03 -17.69
N ASP A 108 3.19 -0.99 -16.54
CA ASP A 108 2.62 -1.13 -15.21
C ASP A 108 2.23 0.26 -14.70
N LEU A 109 0.95 0.58 -14.73
CA LEU A 109 0.44 1.92 -14.50
C LEU A 109 -0.68 1.89 -13.49
N VAL A 110 -0.75 2.89 -12.64
CA VAL A 110 -1.91 3.15 -11.79
C VAL A 110 -2.37 4.60 -11.97
N VAL A 111 -3.63 4.78 -12.25
CA VAL A 111 -4.30 6.09 -12.19
C VAL A 111 -4.83 6.24 -10.78
N ILE A 112 -4.45 7.31 -10.11
CA ILE A 112 -4.88 7.61 -8.74
C ILE A 112 -5.72 8.89 -8.70
N SER A 113 -6.67 8.95 -7.77
CA SER A 113 -7.41 10.17 -7.43
C SER A 113 -6.62 11.06 -6.48
N ASP A 114 -7.10 12.31 -6.30
CA ASP A 114 -6.48 13.28 -5.39
C ASP A 114 -6.50 12.81 -3.91
N ASP A 115 -7.36 11.86 -3.58
CA ASP A 115 -7.43 11.22 -2.26
C ASP A 115 -6.63 9.90 -2.19
N TYR A 116 -5.66 9.72 -3.08
CA TYR A 116 -4.70 8.60 -3.12
C TYR A 116 -5.36 7.21 -3.25
N LYS A 117 -6.44 7.11 -4.02
CA LYS A 117 -7.08 5.83 -4.31
C LYS A 117 -6.85 5.41 -5.75
N ALA A 118 -6.54 4.12 -5.96
CA ALA A 118 -6.45 3.56 -7.30
C ALA A 118 -7.80 3.65 -8.01
N GLN A 119 -7.81 4.24 -9.20
CA GLN A 119 -8.97 4.33 -10.09
C GLN A 119 -8.89 3.27 -11.18
N VAL A 120 -7.75 3.17 -11.84
CA VAL A 120 -7.50 2.17 -12.87
C VAL A 120 -6.07 1.64 -12.69
N THR A 121 -5.90 0.34 -12.86
CA THR A 121 -4.58 -0.29 -12.81
C THR A 121 -4.32 -1.10 -14.08
N PHE A 122 -3.13 -0.94 -14.63
CA PHE A 122 -2.63 -1.73 -15.73
C PHE A 122 -1.41 -2.54 -15.28
N ALA A 123 -1.34 -3.78 -15.74
CA ALA A 123 -0.17 -4.65 -15.60
C ALA A 123 0.23 -5.12 -17.00
N GLU A 124 1.46 -4.83 -17.40
CA GLU A 124 1.99 -5.15 -18.72
C GLU A 124 1.07 -4.69 -19.87
N GLY A 125 0.51 -3.48 -19.74
CA GLY A 125 -0.41 -2.87 -20.71
C GLY A 125 -1.84 -3.40 -20.66
N ARG A 126 -2.16 -4.38 -19.85
CA ARG A 126 -3.53 -4.89 -19.68
C ARG A 126 -4.20 -4.23 -18.48
N ARG A 127 -5.42 -3.76 -18.66
CA ARG A 127 -6.22 -3.25 -17.54
C ARG A 127 -6.60 -4.43 -16.64
N VAL A 128 -6.14 -4.40 -15.39
CA VAL A 128 -6.37 -5.45 -14.38
C VAL A 128 -7.32 -5.02 -13.27
N TYR A 129 -7.60 -3.71 -13.18
CA TYR A 129 -8.55 -3.17 -12.22
C TYR A 129 -9.18 -1.90 -12.76
N ASP A 130 -10.48 -1.73 -12.51
CA ASP A 130 -11.26 -0.53 -12.80
C ASP A 130 -12.25 -0.28 -11.65
N ARG A 131 -12.01 0.79 -10.88
CA ARG A 131 -12.82 1.11 -9.71
C ARG A 131 -14.28 1.35 -10.05
N ALA A 132 -14.55 1.95 -11.19
CA ALA A 132 -15.93 2.25 -11.61
C ALA A 132 -16.74 0.98 -11.88
N ALA A 133 -16.08 -0.08 -12.36
CA ALA A 133 -16.71 -1.37 -12.66
C ALA A 133 -16.72 -2.33 -11.47
N GLU A 134 -15.65 -2.34 -10.66
CA GLU A 134 -15.39 -3.37 -9.65
C GLU A 134 -15.59 -2.88 -8.22
N GLY A 135 -15.60 -1.55 -8.02
CA GLY A 135 -15.64 -0.95 -6.68
C GLY A 135 -14.32 -1.10 -5.92
N ALA A 136 -14.36 -0.90 -4.62
CA ALA A 136 -13.21 -1.15 -3.76
C ALA A 136 -13.03 -2.67 -3.59
N ILE A 137 -11.86 -3.18 -3.97
CA ILE A 137 -11.55 -4.61 -3.79
C ILE A 137 -11.14 -4.84 -2.34
N PHE A 138 -11.94 -5.62 -1.66
CA PHE A 138 -11.60 -6.28 -0.41
C PHE A 138 -12.02 -7.74 -0.54
N ASN A 139 -11.32 -8.65 0.12
CA ASN A 139 -11.67 -10.07 0.09
C ASN A 139 -13.00 -10.32 0.82
N LYS A 140 -14.11 -10.14 0.10
CA LYS A 140 -15.47 -10.31 0.63
C LYS A 140 -15.76 -11.74 1.10
N GLU A 141 -15.04 -12.74 0.56
CA GLU A 141 -15.21 -14.14 0.95
C GLU A 141 -14.65 -14.37 2.35
N PHE A 142 -13.53 -13.74 2.69
CA PHE A 142 -12.98 -13.79 4.03
C PHE A 142 -13.95 -13.21 5.08
N LEU A 143 -14.58 -12.08 4.77
CA LEU A 143 -15.58 -11.47 5.67
C LEU A 143 -16.80 -12.38 5.87
N LYS A 144 -17.29 -13.05 4.80
CA LYS A 144 -18.44 -13.94 4.89
C LYS A 144 -18.16 -15.21 5.68
N ALA A 145 -16.93 -15.68 5.69
CA ALA A 145 -16.53 -16.87 6.42
C ALA A 145 -16.39 -16.60 7.93
N ASN A 146 -16.31 -15.35 8.37
CA ASN A 146 -16.00 -14.92 9.73
C ASN A 146 -17.07 -13.96 10.33
N SER A 147 -18.21 -13.79 9.68
CA SER A 147 -19.42 -13.11 10.17
C SER A 147 -20.51 -14.16 10.56
#